data_b1b1c17be87588108019c31c93887bd2
#
_entry.id   b1b1c17be87588108019c31c93887bd2
#
_cell.length_a   1.000
_cell.length_b   1.000
_cell.length_c   1.000
_cell.angle_alpha   90.00
_cell.angle_beta   90.00
_cell.angle_gamma   90.00
#
_symmetry.space_group_name_H-M   'P 1'
#
loop_
_entity.id
_entity.type
_entity.pdbx_description
1 polymer ?
#
loop_
_entity_poly.entity_id
_entity_poly.type
_entity_poly.pdbx_seq_one_letter_code
_entity_poly.pdbx_strand_id
1 'polypeptide(L)'
;MNRMSRSRRVFVLAAAALLFASSAPAQQPAQPGVAPGVAASHKAALKKFVDATNQLSPEVRRHLSSGLQNYLRLANAAVNGTATKPSGNAPQKTPWQSGASFAGGAIAVSNPVLDAGSQGYTQNTTSSAWCGSSVVVGYQDTGAFLRTDPKEVFGVPNSMDGISYSADAGTSFKDLGALTPGTFYANALLGDPFVTCSSPTHFQYASILNTLAADGFTPLIGPSVSFSTNGGKTWTEPLQAVSLDGSTELADKPSMAVDPANPHHMYLTYTHVSALACTNIEMVRSSDGGKIWSAPIAINSDCNNPNIVMDTGSNVIVSPGGKIYVAYESFPVPPNGASFGKTEIYFARSTDGGATFNKPVKISDVTPGGDGVFLNGPLQANDYPQLAVDRTNRSSRGTVYITWPDGRNHVVPDRNAPSGTYAYADVFVAKSTNFGASFKVLGAVSPTPKDFLGVGRDQFLPTIAVDNDSEVAVCYYDRRNDRANLRVDRFCSISGNQGKTWKDQEVSVLNWLPTPNKDPLSGGATGEISEYDGLTSEFLMHGDGFFGAFVIELSGNQNVVATKF
;
A
#
# COMPACT_ATOMS: atom_id res chain seq x y z
N MET A 1 -3.85 64.65 -57.80
CA MET A 1 -2.54 65.19 -57.41
C MET A 1 -2.23 64.63 -56.05
N ASN A 2 -1.36 63.74 -55.96
CA ASN A 2 -0.28 63.46 -55.09
C ASN A 2 -0.03 61.93 -54.96
N ARG A 3 1.22 61.65 -55.18
CA ARG A 3 1.78 60.32 -55.42
C ARG A 3 1.88 59.50 -54.14
N MET A 4 1.49 58.22 -54.23
CA MET A 4 1.83 57.19 -53.28
C MET A 4 3.30 56.75 -53.43
N SER A 5 4.05 56.80 -52.35
CA SER A 5 5.36 56.17 -52.22
C SER A 5 5.19 54.80 -51.56
N ARG A 6 5.59 53.75 -52.32
CA ARG A 6 5.67 52.36 -51.78
C ARG A 6 7.03 52.15 -51.14
N SER A 7 7.09 51.95 -49.83
CA SER A 7 8.30 51.44 -49.19
C SER A 7 8.19 49.91 -49.07
N ARG A 8 9.10 49.19 -49.71
CA ARG A 8 9.31 47.75 -49.55
C ARG A 8 10.01 47.51 -48.20
N ARG A 9 9.38 46.78 -47.35
CA ARG A 9 10.04 46.20 -46.15
C ARG A 9 10.58 44.80 -46.51
N VAL A 10 11.90 44.68 -46.46
CA VAL A 10 12.64 43.43 -46.57
C VAL A 10 12.48 42.70 -45.20
N PHE A 11 11.87 41.52 -45.21
CA PHE A 11 11.89 40.63 -44.04
C PHE A 11 13.19 39.82 -44.07
N VAL A 12 14.07 40.05 -43.09
CA VAL A 12 15.19 39.18 -42.79
C VAL A 12 14.67 38.08 -41.89
N LEU A 13 14.62 36.85 -42.39
CA LEU A 13 14.40 35.66 -41.55
C LEU A 13 15.71 35.36 -40.79
N ALA A 14 15.72 35.62 -39.50
CA ALA A 14 16.74 35.08 -38.61
C ALA A 14 16.30 33.66 -38.17
N ALA A 15 16.97 32.64 -38.68
CA ALA A 15 16.83 31.28 -38.20
C ALA A 15 17.52 31.18 -36.85
N ALA A 16 16.73 31.12 -35.75
CA ALA A 16 17.24 30.77 -34.44
C ALA A 16 17.38 29.25 -34.35
N ALA A 17 18.60 28.75 -34.42
CA ALA A 17 18.92 27.37 -34.08
C ALA A 17 18.78 27.20 -32.57
N LEU A 18 17.71 26.54 -32.13
CA LEU A 18 17.55 26.06 -30.76
C LEU A 18 18.51 24.87 -30.57
N LEU A 19 19.63 25.13 -29.95
CA LEU A 19 20.48 24.10 -29.36
C LEU A 19 19.72 23.52 -28.14
N PHE A 20 19.16 22.33 -28.28
CA PHE A 20 18.76 21.51 -27.16
C PHE A 20 20.02 21.03 -26.44
N ALA A 21 20.43 21.74 -25.41
CA ALA A 21 21.35 21.20 -24.45
C ALA A 21 20.62 20.10 -23.68
N SER A 22 20.96 18.83 -23.93
CA SER A 22 20.60 17.72 -23.09
C SER A 22 21.26 17.99 -21.73
N SER A 23 20.46 18.42 -20.74
CA SER A 23 20.90 18.44 -19.35
C SER A 23 21.07 16.99 -18.93
N ALA A 24 22.31 16.53 -18.80
CA ALA A 24 22.61 15.32 -18.06
C ALA A 24 21.99 15.42 -16.66
N PRO A 25 21.42 14.34 -16.10
CA PRO A 25 20.91 14.36 -14.74
C PRO A 25 22.04 14.83 -13.82
N ALA A 26 21.77 15.84 -12.99
CA ALA A 26 22.73 16.35 -12.03
C ALA A 26 23.15 15.18 -11.13
N GLN A 27 24.42 14.80 -11.20
CA GLN A 27 25.01 13.91 -10.21
C GLN A 27 24.82 14.57 -8.85
N GLN A 28 24.10 13.88 -7.95
CA GLN A 28 24.07 14.29 -6.55
C GLN A 28 25.51 14.39 -6.05
N PRO A 29 25.88 15.47 -5.33
CA PRO A 29 27.20 15.57 -4.74
C PRO A 29 27.42 14.36 -3.81
N ALA A 30 28.57 13.72 -3.92
CA ALA A 30 28.97 12.64 -3.02
C ALA A 30 28.84 13.15 -1.57
N GLN A 31 27.98 12.49 -0.79
CA GLN A 31 27.81 12.84 0.61
C GLN A 31 29.11 12.55 1.37
N PRO A 32 29.49 13.40 2.33
CA PRO A 32 30.67 13.13 3.16
C PRO A 32 30.47 11.81 3.90
N GLY A 33 31.45 10.92 3.80
CA GLY A 33 31.41 9.61 4.45
C GLY A 33 31.12 9.75 5.96
N VAL A 34 30.27 8.86 6.47
CA VAL A 34 29.89 8.81 7.89
C VAL A 34 31.14 8.60 8.74
N ALA A 35 31.29 9.36 9.82
CA ALA A 35 32.43 9.21 10.73
C ALA A 35 32.51 7.77 11.29
N PRO A 36 33.70 7.16 11.42
CA PRO A 36 33.86 5.76 11.82
C PRO A 36 33.12 5.36 13.11
N GLY A 37 33.01 6.27 14.07
CA GLY A 37 32.26 6.05 15.32
C GLY A 37 30.75 5.97 15.12
N VAL A 38 30.19 6.75 14.20
CA VAL A 38 28.76 6.74 13.83
C VAL A 38 28.40 5.45 13.11
N ALA A 39 29.25 4.97 12.22
CA ALA A 39 29.03 3.69 11.54
C ALA A 39 29.04 2.49 12.50
N ALA A 40 29.87 2.52 13.55
CA ALA A 40 29.92 1.47 14.56
C ALA A 40 28.66 1.46 15.46
N SER A 41 28.18 2.63 15.89
CA SER A 41 26.95 2.74 16.69
C SER A 41 25.71 2.32 15.89
N HIS A 42 25.61 2.73 14.63
CA HIS A 42 24.53 2.33 13.75
C HIS A 42 24.52 0.81 13.52
N LYS A 43 25.68 0.20 13.29
CA LYS A 43 25.78 -1.26 13.16
C LYS A 43 25.36 -1.98 14.45
N ALA A 44 25.65 -1.44 15.62
CA ALA A 44 25.22 -2.01 16.90
C ALA A 44 23.70 -1.92 17.09
N ALA A 45 23.09 -0.80 16.74
CA ALA A 45 21.64 -0.61 16.75
C ALA A 45 20.94 -1.56 15.76
N LEU A 46 21.48 -1.65 14.53
CA LEU A 46 20.98 -2.56 13.52
C LEU A 46 21.03 -4.03 13.98
N LYS A 47 22.10 -4.40 14.70
CA LYS A 47 22.21 -5.75 15.29
C LYS A 47 21.10 -5.99 16.33
N LYS A 48 20.80 -5.05 17.21
CA LYS A 48 19.72 -5.18 18.18
C LYS A 48 18.38 -5.41 17.47
N PHE A 49 18.10 -4.62 16.44
CA PHE A 49 16.89 -4.74 15.64
C PHE A 49 16.75 -6.12 14.97
N VAL A 50 17.83 -6.61 14.34
CA VAL A 50 17.88 -7.94 13.73
C VAL A 50 17.72 -9.05 14.78
N ASP A 51 18.39 -8.94 15.92
CA ASP A 51 18.31 -9.93 16.99
C ASP A 51 16.88 -10.02 17.55
N ALA A 52 16.21 -8.90 17.76
CA ALA A 52 14.79 -8.85 18.20
C ALA A 52 13.87 -9.54 17.19
N THR A 53 14.01 -9.21 15.92
CA THR A 53 13.18 -9.78 14.85
C THR A 53 13.43 -11.28 14.68
N ASN A 54 14.66 -11.76 14.88
CA ASN A 54 14.97 -13.19 14.83
C ASN A 54 14.33 -13.99 15.97
N GLN A 55 13.90 -13.35 17.06
CA GLN A 55 13.17 -14.00 18.14
C GLN A 55 11.69 -14.21 17.82
N LEU A 56 11.14 -13.48 16.84
CA LEU A 56 9.77 -13.68 16.40
C LEU A 56 9.60 -15.09 15.80
N SER A 57 8.43 -15.69 15.99
CA SER A 57 8.13 -16.97 15.35
C SER A 57 8.21 -16.86 13.81
N PRO A 58 8.51 -17.96 13.10
CA PRO A 58 8.49 -17.94 11.63
C PRO A 58 7.15 -17.46 11.06
N GLU A 59 6.07 -17.76 11.75
CA GLU A 59 4.72 -17.34 11.38
C GLU A 59 4.56 -15.84 11.42
N VAL A 60 4.87 -15.21 12.57
CA VAL A 60 4.83 -13.76 12.71
C VAL A 60 5.71 -13.07 11.65
N ARG A 61 6.93 -13.57 11.44
CA ARG A 61 7.85 -13.01 10.44
C ARG A 61 7.31 -13.07 9.01
N ARG A 62 6.57 -14.13 8.66
CA ARG A 62 5.98 -14.27 7.32
C ARG A 62 4.86 -13.26 7.07
N HIS A 63 4.17 -12.81 8.12
CA HIS A 63 3.10 -11.82 8.03
C HIS A 63 3.55 -10.38 8.24
N LEU A 64 4.85 -10.13 8.45
CA LEU A 64 5.40 -8.78 8.36
C LEU A 64 5.27 -8.27 6.93
N SER A 65 5.14 -6.97 6.75
CA SER A 65 5.08 -6.36 5.42
C SER A 65 6.31 -6.69 4.57
N SER A 66 6.13 -6.70 3.27
CA SER A 66 7.21 -6.98 2.31
C SER A 66 8.36 -5.98 2.46
N GLY A 67 8.06 -4.71 2.74
CA GLY A 67 9.05 -3.67 3.01
C GLY A 67 9.89 -3.98 4.24
N LEU A 68 9.24 -4.30 5.34
CA LEU A 68 9.92 -4.66 6.59
C LEU A 68 10.74 -5.95 6.45
N GLN A 69 10.21 -6.97 5.79
CA GLN A 69 10.93 -8.22 5.51
C GLN A 69 12.18 -7.98 4.65
N ASN A 70 12.09 -7.11 3.64
CA ASN A 70 13.20 -6.74 2.77
C ASN A 70 14.29 -6.01 3.56
N TYR A 71 13.91 -5.04 4.38
CA TYR A 71 14.83 -4.31 5.24
C TYR A 71 15.57 -5.24 6.22
N LEU A 72 14.85 -6.14 6.86
CA LEU A 72 15.42 -7.13 7.79
C LEU A 72 16.44 -8.05 7.14
N ARG A 73 16.21 -8.49 5.91
CA ARG A 73 17.17 -9.30 5.16
C ARG A 73 18.46 -8.54 4.87
N LEU A 74 18.36 -7.30 4.42
CA LEU A 74 19.52 -6.44 4.20
C LEU A 74 20.26 -6.15 5.49
N ALA A 75 19.53 -5.84 6.56
CA ALA A 75 20.08 -5.61 7.89
C ALA A 75 20.86 -6.83 8.39
N ASN A 76 20.30 -8.03 8.26
CA ASN A 76 20.95 -9.28 8.64
C ASN A 76 22.21 -9.53 7.81
N ALA A 77 22.17 -9.33 6.50
CA ALA A 77 23.32 -9.44 5.63
C ALA A 77 24.44 -8.44 5.99
N ALA A 78 24.07 -7.19 6.32
CA ALA A 78 25.01 -6.16 6.72
C ALA A 78 25.67 -6.45 8.07
N VAL A 79 24.90 -6.92 9.06
CA VAL A 79 25.39 -7.31 10.38
C VAL A 79 26.39 -8.47 10.27
N ASN A 80 26.09 -9.47 9.45
CA ASN A 80 26.91 -10.67 9.26
C ASN A 80 28.05 -10.49 8.25
N GLY A 81 28.18 -9.33 7.61
CA GLY A 81 29.22 -9.06 6.62
C GLY A 81 29.06 -9.83 5.31
N THR A 82 27.86 -10.34 5.03
CA THR A 82 27.52 -11.09 3.81
C THR A 82 26.81 -10.23 2.76
N ALA A 83 26.63 -8.95 3.03
CA ALA A 83 26.00 -8.02 2.10
C ALA A 83 26.81 -7.92 0.80
N THR A 84 26.22 -8.36 -0.28
CA THR A 84 26.77 -8.24 -1.64
C THR A 84 25.89 -7.27 -2.43
N LYS A 85 26.53 -6.48 -3.29
CA LYS A 85 25.76 -5.66 -4.23
C LYS A 85 24.91 -6.60 -5.09
N PRO A 86 23.59 -6.35 -5.19
CA PRO A 86 22.78 -7.13 -6.13
C PRO A 86 23.42 -7.07 -7.52
N SER A 87 23.64 -8.21 -8.13
CA SER A 87 24.16 -8.29 -9.49
C SER A 87 23.05 -7.87 -10.45
N GLY A 88 22.89 -6.55 -10.63
CA GLY A 88 21.98 -6.01 -11.64
C GLY A 88 22.53 -6.31 -13.02
N ASN A 89 21.78 -7.01 -13.87
CA ASN A 89 21.99 -6.94 -15.30
C ASN A 89 21.58 -5.54 -15.77
N ALA A 90 22.10 -5.10 -16.93
CA ALA A 90 21.73 -3.79 -17.49
C ALA A 90 20.20 -3.60 -17.54
N PRO A 91 19.71 -2.39 -17.26
CA PRO A 91 18.27 -2.12 -17.25
C PRO A 91 17.66 -2.56 -18.57
N GLN A 92 16.61 -3.38 -18.48
CA GLN A 92 15.80 -3.63 -19.69
C GLN A 92 15.19 -2.30 -20.10
N LYS A 93 15.28 -1.98 -21.38
CA LYS A 93 14.57 -0.84 -21.95
C LYS A 93 13.08 -1.11 -21.79
N THR A 94 12.48 -0.59 -20.76
CA THR A 94 11.03 -0.63 -20.61
C THR A 94 10.40 0.35 -21.58
N PRO A 95 9.31 -0.03 -22.26
CA PRO A 95 8.73 0.79 -23.31
C PRO A 95 7.92 2.00 -22.81
N TRP A 96 7.82 2.20 -21.49
CA TRP A 96 6.97 3.27 -20.97
C TRP A 96 7.67 4.24 -20.01
N GLN A 97 7.09 5.42 -19.91
CA GLN A 97 7.37 6.44 -18.90
C GLN A 97 6.06 6.77 -18.18
N SER A 98 6.12 7.36 -16.98
CA SER A 98 4.92 7.83 -16.28
C SER A 98 4.09 8.73 -17.21
N GLY A 99 2.76 8.56 -17.17
CA GLY A 99 1.82 9.23 -18.07
C GLY A 99 1.61 8.53 -19.44
N ALA A 100 2.30 7.42 -19.74
CA ALA A 100 1.99 6.63 -20.93
C ALA A 100 0.62 5.94 -20.77
N SER A 101 -0.18 5.92 -21.85
CA SER A 101 -1.49 5.26 -21.87
C SER A 101 -1.37 3.84 -22.39
N PHE A 102 -2.14 2.92 -21.81
CA PHE A 102 -2.27 1.52 -22.21
C PHE A 102 -3.63 1.23 -22.83
N ALA A 103 -3.72 0.10 -23.51
CA ALA A 103 -5.01 -0.45 -23.95
C ALA A 103 -5.93 -0.60 -22.72
N GLY A 104 -7.22 -0.23 -22.87
CA GLY A 104 -8.18 -0.26 -21.77
C GLY A 104 -8.21 1.00 -20.90
N GLY A 105 -7.42 2.04 -21.24
CA GLY A 105 -7.47 3.34 -20.56
C GLY A 105 -6.60 3.44 -19.31
N ALA A 106 -5.83 2.42 -18.95
CA ALA A 106 -4.88 2.50 -17.85
C ALA A 106 -3.71 3.43 -18.22
N ILE A 107 -3.19 4.15 -17.22
CA ILE A 107 -2.13 5.14 -17.35
C ILE A 107 -0.97 4.72 -16.45
N ALA A 108 0.27 4.81 -16.97
CA ALA A 108 1.46 4.57 -16.15
C ALA A 108 1.60 5.64 -15.06
N VAL A 109 1.69 5.20 -13.83
CA VAL A 109 1.91 6.04 -12.65
C VAL A 109 3.39 6.12 -12.33
N SER A 110 4.05 4.97 -12.20
CA SER A 110 5.49 4.89 -11.95
C SER A 110 6.30 4.97 -13.23
N ASN A 111 7.56 5.38 -13.09
CA ASN A 111 8.51 5.46 -14.20
C ASN A 111 9.72 4.55 -13.95
N PRO A 112 9.73 3.34 -14.50
CA PRO A 112 10.80 2.37 -14.28
C PRO A 112 12.18 2.83 -14.76
N VAL A 113 12.26 3.90 -15.57
CA VAL A 113 13.54 4.48 -15.99
C VAL A 113 14.26 5.18 -14.83
N LEU A 114 13.51 5.66 -13.83
CA LEU A 114 14.09 6.25 -12.63
C LEU A 114 14.77 5.22 -11.75
N ASP A 115 14.44 3.93 -11.91
CA ASP A 115 15.02 2.81 -11.17
C ASP A 115 16.21 2.16 -11.90
N ALA A 116 16.80 2.91 -12.82
CA ALA A 116 17.87 2.44 -13.69
C ALA A 116 19.04 1.82 -12.91
N GLY A 117 19.35 0.56 -13.21
CA GLY A 117 20.50 -0.18 -12.67
C GLY A 117 20.15 -1.41 -11.87
N SER A 118 18.89 -1.65 -11.51
CA SER A 118 18.44 -2.90 -10.89
C SER A 118 17.52 -3.70 -11.83
N GLN A 119 17.71 -5.02 -11.87
CA GLN A 119 16.72 -5.92 -12.47
C GLN A 119 15.85 -6.52 -11.38
N GLY A 120 14.56 -6.71 -11.69
CA GLY A 120 13.64 -7.37 -10.78
C GLY A 120 13.22 -6.48 -9.61
N TYR A 121 13.21 -5.16 -9.78
CA TYR A 121 12.64 -4.28 -8.77
C TYR A 121 11.12 -4.43 -8.70
N THR A 122 10.60 -4.13 -7.53
CA THR A 122 9.19 -4.21 -7.20
C THR A 122 8.66 -2.81 -6.95
N GLN A 123 7.60 -2.44 -7.67
CA GLN A 123 6.77 -1.29 -7.38
C GLN A 123 5.37 -1.82 -7.13
N ASN A 124 4.97 -1.93 -5.88
CA ASN A 124 3.72 -2.55 -5.46
C ASN A 124 3.12 -1.89 -4.21
N THR A 125 2.11 -2.51 -3.61
CA THR A 125 1.44 -2.03 -2.40
C THR A 125 1.04 -0.57 -2.55
N THR A 126 0.04 -0.34 -3.42
CA THR A 126 -0.33 1.01 -3.83
C THR A 126 -1.35 1.63 -2.89
N SER A 127 -1.26 2.94 -2.69
CA SER A 127 -2.28 3.74 -2.03
C SER A 127 -2.53 5.01 -2.82
N SER A 128 -3.77 5.45 -2.90
CA SER A 128 -4.13 6.64 -3.70
C SER A 128 -5.08 7.57 -2.95
N ALA A 129 -4.92 8.87 -3.20
CA ALA A 129 -5.84 9.90 -2.73
C ALA A 129 -6.15 10.88 -3.86
N TRP A 130 -7.43 11.22 -4.00
CA TRP A 130 -7.94 12.14 -5.01
C TRP A 130 -8.69 13.30 -4.35
N CYS A 131 -8.19 14.53 -4.54
CA CYS A 131 -8.81 15.77 -4.07
C CYS A 131 -8.84 16.81 -5.20
N GLY A 132 -10.01 17.07 -5.76
CA GLY A 132 -10.21 18.01 -6.86
C GLY A 132 -9.40 17.63 -8.10
N SER A 133 -8.54 18.53 -8.58
CA SER A 133 -7.66 18.26 -9.72
C SER A 133 -6.39 17.47 -9.36
N SER A 134 -6.11 17.25 -8.09
CA SER A 134 -4.87 16.60 -7.66
C SER A 134 -5.12 15.16 -7.24
N VAL A 135 -4.29 14.24 -7.75
CA VAL A 135 -4.22 12.84 -7.33
C VAL A 135 -2.78 12.53 -6.94
N VAL A 136 -2.61 11.84 -5.82
CA VAL A 136 -1.32 11.31 -5.39
C VAL A 136 -1.43 9.80 -5.27
N VAL A 137 -0.42 9.11 -5.77
CA VAL A 137 -0.25 7.66 -5.61
C VAL A 137 1.07 7.41 -4.91
N GLY A 138 1.00 6.74 -3.77
CA GLY A 138 2.14 6.18 -3.07
C GLY A 138 2.27 4.70 -3.41
N TYR A 139 3.48 4.19 -3.43
CA TYR A 139 3.76 2.77 -3.69
C TYR A 139 5.07 2.37 -3.05
N GLN A 140 5.21 1.08 -2.74
CA GLN A 140 6.50 0.54 -2.35
C GLN A 140 7.40 0.48 -3.58
N ASP A 141 8.64 0.98 -3.46
CA ASP A 141 9.63 1.04 -4.53
C ASP A 141 10.99 0.52 -4.06
N THR A 142 11.26 -0.75 -4.32
CA THR A 142 12.53 -1.37 -3.96
C THR A 142 13.68 -0.91 -4.85
N GLY A 143 13.39 -0.43 -6.07
CA GLY A 143 14.38 0.13 -6.99
C GLY A 143 15.03 1.39 -6.43
N ALA A 144 14.24 2.24 -5.76
CA ALA A 144 14.75 3.43 -5.10
C ALA A 144 15.75 3.11 -3.98
N PHE A 145 15.46 2.08 -3.19
CA PHE A 145 16.32 1.62 -2.10
C PHE A 145 17.63 0.98 -2.60
N LEU A 146 17.58 0.24 -3.72
CA LEU A 146 18.74 -0.47 -4.30
C LEU A 146 19.75 0.42 -5.01
N ARG A 147 19.44 1.71 -5.25
CA ARG A 147 20.40 2.67 -5.84
C ARG A 147 21.61 2.91 -4.95
N THR A 148 21.47 2.69 -3.65
CA THR A 148 22.53 2.84 -2.68
C THR A 148 23.39 1.57 -2.63
N ASP A 149 24.71 1.69 -2.49
CA ASP A 149 25.58 0.52 -2.25
C ASP A 149 25.09 -0.21 -0.99
N PRO A 150 24.85 -1.53 -1.01
CA PRO A 150 24.41 -2.26 0.18
C PRO A 150 25.29 -2.08 1.41
N LYS A 151 26.57 -1.73 1.22
CA LYS A 151 27.48 -1.38 2.33
C LYS A 151 27.18 0.01 2.91
N GLU A 152 26.52 0.86 2.14
CA GLU A 152 26.17 2.24 2.49
C GLU A 152 24.69 2.40 2.84
N VAL A 153 23.84 1.39 2.56
CA VAL A 153 22.39 1.39 2.88
C VAL A 153 22.15 1.75 4.35
N PHE A 154 23.05 1.33 5.23
CA PHE A 154 23.01 1.60 6.66
C PHE A 154 24.04 2.67 7.05
N GLY A 155 23.79 3.89 6.74
CA GLY A 155 24.65 5.04 7.07
C GLY A 155 24.34 6.26 6.21
N VAL A 156 23.34 6.13 5.34
CA VAL A 156 22.76 7.20 4.55
C VAL A 156 21.24 7.14 4.62
N PRO A 157 20.53 8.27 4.57
CA PRO A 157 19.08 8.27 4.51
C PRO A 157 18.59 7.50 3.29
N ASN A 158 17.60 6.63 3.47
CA ASN A 158 17.09 5.77 2.40
C ASN A 158 15.57 5.59 2.44
N SER A 159 14.96 5.19 1.32
CA SER A 159 13.51 5.04 1.21
C SER A 159 13.12 3.93 0.25
N MET A 160 12.17 3.09 0.67
CA MET A 160 11.43 2.15 -0.18
C MET A 160 10.08 2.72 -0.63
N ASP A 161 9.77 3.96 -0.32
CA ASP A 161 8.52 4.60 -0.70
C ASP A 161 8.69 5.39 -1.99
N GLY A 162 7.94 5.01 -3.02
CA GLY A 162 7.82 5.74 -4.26
C GLY A 162 6.59 6.65 -4.23
N ILE A 163 6.63 7.70 -5.05
CA ILE A 163 5.54 8.65 -5.10
C ILE A 163 5.37 9.27 -6.47
N SER A 164 4.11 9.34 -6.91
CA SER A 164 3.71 10.01 -8.15
C SER A 164 2.54 10.94 -7.90
N TYR A 165 2.45 12.04 -8.65
CA TYR A 165 1.32 12.95 -8.59
C TYR A 165 0.75 13.28 -9.97
N SER A 166 -0.53 13.61 -9.97
CA SER A 166 -1.29 14.19 -11.09
C SER A 166 -1.83 15.55 -10.66
N ALA A 167 -1.87 16.50 -11.59
CA ALA A 167 -2.48 17.82 -11.41
C ALA A 167 -3.73 18.00 -12.29
N ASP A 168 -4.15 16.96 -12.99
CA ASP A 168 -5.23 16.94 -13.98
C ASP A 168 -6.26 15.81 -13.70
N ALA A 169 -6.53 15.60 -12.40
CA ALA A 169 -7.49 14.62 -11.88
C ALA A 169 -7.21 13.18 -12.37
N GLY A 170 -5.94 12.78 -12.43
CA GLY A 170 -5.52 11.44 -12.76
C GLY A 170 -5.37 11.16 -14.27
N THR A 171 -5.43 12.19 -15.13
CA THR A 171 -5.28 12.01 -16.58
C THR A 171 -3.82 11.79 -16.99
N SER A 172 -2.89 12.38 -16.25
CA SER A 172 -1.45 12.16 -16.43
C SER A 172 -0.72 12.16 -15.10
N PHE A 173 0.44 11.49 -15.04
CA PHE A 173 1.23 11.39 -13.83
C PHE A 173 2.66 11.83 -14.04
N LYS A 174 3.25 12.37 -12.99
CA LYS A 174 4.68 12.60 -12.87
C LYS A 174 5.19 11.81 -11.66
N ASP A 175 6.08 10.89 -11.93
CA ASP A 175 6.84 10.16 -10.92
C ASP A 175 7.94 11.08 -10.35
N LEU A 176 8.01 11.14 -9.03
CA LEU A 176 9.02 11.90 -8.29
C LEU A 176 10.18 11.01 -7.81
N GLY A 177 10.07 9.69 -8.00
CA GLY A 177 10.97 8.70 -7.43
C GLY A 177 10.70 8.48 -5.94
N ALA A 178 11.75 8.30 -5.15
CA ALA A 178 11.63 8.04 -3.72
C ALA A 178 11.11 9.23 -2.92
N LEU A 179 10.18 8.96 -1.98
CA LEU A 179 9.81 9.91 -0.95
C LEU A 179 11.03 10.20 -0.05
N THR A 180 11.26 11.45 0.29
CA THR A 180 12.42 11.84 1.10
C THR A 180 12.35 11.26 2.52
N PRO A 181 13.36 10.51 2.98
CA PRO A 181 13.47 10.07 4.37
C PRO A 181 14.01 11.16 5.30
N GLY A 182 14.28 12.38 4.79
CA GLY A 182 14.95 13.44 5.49
C GLY A 182 16.48 13.35 5.39
N THR A 183 17.15 14.13 6.22
CA THR A 183 18.61 14.29 6.16
C THR A 183 19.39 13.51 7.23
N PHE A 184 18.69 12.96 8.22
CA PHE A 184 19.34 12.18 9.27
C PHE A 184 19.84 10.83 8.73
N TYR A 185 21.11 10.54 8.91
CA TYR A 185 21.83 9.41 8.29
C TYR A 185 21.23 8.01 8.58
N ALA A 186 20.49 7.87 9.68
CA ALA A 186 19.90 6.61 10.09
C ALA A 186 18.44 6.44 9.64
N ASN A 187 17.86 7.43 8.98
CA ASN A 187 16.47 7.36 8.54
C ASN A 187 16.34 6.37 7.36
N ALA A 188 15.38 5.45 7.49
CA ALA A 188 14.94 4.58 6.41
C ALA A 188 13.42 4.49 6.41
N LEU A 189 12.79 4.87 5.30
CA LEU A 189 11.38 4.59 5.04
C LEU A 189 11.26 3.19 4.46
N LEU A 190 10.41 2.35 5.06
CA LEU A 190 10.38 0.91 4.82
C LEU A 190 9.21 0.43 3.97
N GLY A 191 8.47 1.36 3.35
CA GLY A 191 7.29 1.02 2.55
C GLY A 191 5.99 1.06 3.35
N ASP A 192 5.00 0.31 2.90
CA ASP A 192 3.62 0.30 3.38
C ASP A 192 2.94 1.68 3.26
N PRO A 193 2.94 2.27 2.08
CA PRO A 193 2.42 3.60 1.87
C PRO A 193 0.93 3.70 2.14
N PHE A 194 0.51 4.74 2.84
CA PHE A 194 -0.90 5.11 2.93
C PHE A 194 -1.07 6.59 2.66
N VAL A 195 -1.76 6.93 1.56
CA VAL A 195 -1.95 8.31 1.13
C VAL A 195 -3.37 8.76 1.42
N THR A 196 -3.51 9.97 1.96
CA THR A 196 -4.79 10.64 2.12
C THR A 196 -4.65 12.12 1.75
N CYS A 197 -5.78 12.81 1.62
CA CYS A 197 -5.79 14.25 1.37
C CYS A 197 -6.90 14.95 2.13
N SER A 198 -6.76 16.25 2.30
CA SER A 198 -7.76 17.11 2.93
C SER A 198 -8.18 18.28 2.04
N SER A 199 -7.44 18.55 0.97
CA SER A 199 -7.75 19.55 -0.06
C SER A 199 -6.92 19.26 -1.32
N PRO A 200 -7.19 19.94 -2.45
CA PRO A 200 -6.41 19.77 -3.67
C PRO A 200 -4.91 20.07 -3.53
N THR A 201 -4.53 20.78 -2.46
CA THR A 201 -3.13 21.11 -2.21
C THR A 201 -2.53 20.35 -1.03
N HIS A 202 -3.34 19.84 -0.10
CA HIS A 202 -2.85 19.20 1.13
C HIS A 202 -3.02 17.70 1.09
N PHE A 203 -1.87 17.01 1.06
CA PHE A 203 -1.77 15.55 1.09
C PHE A 203 -0.91 15.10 2.25
N GLN A 204 -1.19 13.90 2.74
CA GLN A 204 -0.47 13.20 3.79
C GLN A 204 -0.06 11.82 3.27
N TYR A 205 1.16 11.42 3.59
CA TYR A 205 1.72 10.13 3.23
C TYR A 205 2.24 9.46 4.50
N ALA A 206 1.60 8.39 4.94
CA ALA A 206 2.07 7.57 6.03
C ALA A 206 2.97 6.45 5.51
N SER A 207 4.01 6.11 6.26
CA SER A 207 4.96 5.04 6.00
C SER A 207 5.62 4.60 7.30
N ILE A 208 6.29 3.46 7.30
CA ILE A 208 7.10 3.01 8.44
C ILE A 208 8.48 3.66 8.38
N LEU A 209 8.84 4.39 9.42
CA LEU A 209 10.16 4.98 9.58
C LEU A 209 10.98 4.16 10.59
N ASN A 210 12.15 3.69 10.16
CA ASN A 210 13.21 3.23 11.05
C ASN A 210 14.24 4.35 11.20
N THR A 211 14.69 4.60 12.43
CA THR A 211 15.67 5.64 12.76
C THR A 211 16.42 5.28 14.05
N LEU A 212 17.16 6.22 14.63
CA LEU A 212 17.84 6.06 15.92
C LEU A 212 17.35 7.10 16.94
N ALA A 213 17.31 6.68 18.19
CA ALA A 213 17.15 7.60 19.32
C ALA A 213 18.35 8.56 19.43
N ALA A 214 18.19 9.60 20.22
CA ALA A 214 19.24 10.61 20.46
C ALA A 214 20.52 10.03 21.07
N ASP A 215 20.46 8.86 21.70
CA ASP A 215 21.62 8.12 22.22
C ASP A 215 22.52 7.52 21.11
N GLY A 216 22.01 7.44 19.87
CA GLY A 216 22.68 6.88 18.71
C GLY A 216 22.81 5.36 18.70
N PHE A 217 22.17 4.64 19.65
CA PHE A 217 22.30 3.18 19.84
C PHE A 217 20.97 2.44 19.92
N THR A 218 19.87 3.13 20.23
CA THR A 218 18.56 2.52 20.30
C THR A 218 17.86 2.65 18.95
N PRO A 219 17.56 1.52 18.25
CA PRO A 219 16.78 1.59 17.02
C PRO A 219 15.34 2.01 17.37
N LEU A 220 14.79 2.94 16.63
CA LEU A 220 13.41 3.37 16.75
C LEU A 220 12.66 3.00 15.47
N ILE A 221 11.48 2.42 15.61
CA ILE A 221 10.62 2.09 14.49
C ILE A 221 9.19 2.52 14.78
N GLY A 222 8.48 2.99 13.77
CA GLY A 222 7.06 3.31 13.89
C GLY A 222 6.52 4.05 12.69
N PRO A 223 5.18 4.19 12.62
CA PRO A 223 4.56 5.01 11.62
C PRO A 223 5.04 6.45 11.65
N SER A 224 5.27 7.01 10.47
CA SER A 224 5.62 8.41 10.25
C SER A 224 4.69 9.02 9.19
N VAL A 225 4.60 10.35 9.16
CA VAL A 225 3.79 11.07 8.18
C VAL A 225 4.60 12.18 7.55
N SER A 226 4.64 12.19 6.22
CA SER A 226 5.14 13.29 5.40
C SER A 226 3.97 14.11 4.84
N PHE A 227 4.15 15.40 4.64
CA PHE A 227 3.11 16.33 4.23
C PHE A 227 3.48 17.03 2.93
N SER A 228 2.49 17.20 2.04
CA SER A 228 2.56 18.10 0.90
C SER A 228 1.52 19.20 1.05
N THR A 229 1.90 20.44 0.70
CA THR A 229 1.01 21.61 0.69
C THR A 229 0.81 22.18 -0.72
N ASN A 230 1.26 21.46 -1.75
CA ASN A 230 1.24 21.92 -3.14
C ASN A 230 0.76 20.85 -4.14
N GLY A 231 -0.13 19.96 -3.70
CA GLY A 231 -0.76 18.95 -4.55
C GLY A 231 0.15 17.76 -4.86
N GLY A 232 1.00 17.35 -3.92
CA GLY A 232 1.88 16.19 -4.06
C GLY A 232 3.21 16.48 -4.75
N LYS A 233 3.50 17.73 -5.11
CA LYS A 233 4.71 18.08 -5.88
C LYS A 233 5.98 18.09 -5.06
N THR A 234 5.88 18.46 -3.78
CA THR A 234 7.00 18.41 -2.82
C THR A 234 6.49 17.97 -1.46
N TRP A 235 7.39 17.37 -0.65
CA TRP A 235 7.06 16.73 0.60
C TRP A 235 8.02 17.16 1.71
N THR A 236 7.51 17.22 2.93
CA THR A 236 8.32 17.41 4.13
C THR A 236 9.13 16.15 4.45
N GLU A 237 10.15 16.30 5.28
CA GLU A 237 10.73 15.14 5.98
C GLU A 237 9.63 14.43 6.80
N PRO A 238 9.75 13.10 7.01
CA PRO A 238 8.78 12.34 7.78
C PRO A 238 8.79 12.79 9.26
N LEU A 239 7.60 13.01 9.82
CA LEU A 239 7.40 13.21 11.23
C LEU A 239 6.93 11.90 11.86
N GLN A 240 7.70 11.34 12.79
CA GLN A 240 7.37 10.10 13.44
C GLN A 240 6.13 10.27 14.33
N ALA A 241 5.06 9.53 14.04
CA ALA A 241 3.81 9.56 14.80
C ALA A 241 3.85 8.63 16.01
N VAL A 242 4.57 7.51 15.89
CA VAL A 242 4.81 6.53 16.94
C VAL A 242 6.29 6.17 16.94
N SER A 243 6.88 6.03 18.12
CA SER A 243 8.28 5.67 18.29
C SER A 243 8.38 4.48 19.25
N LEU A 244 8.61 3.30 18.71
CA LEU A 244 8.81 2.06 19.45
C LEU A 244 10.29 1.72 19.52
N ASP A 245 10.72 1.06 20.61
CA ASP A 245 12.07 0.50 20.71
C ASP A 245 12.18 -0.72 19.80
N GLY A 246 12.78 -0.56 18.63
CA GLY A 246 12.96 -1.61 17.64
C GLY A 246 13.83 -2.79 18.09
N SER A 247 14.39 -2.76 19.31
CA SER A 247 15.04 -3.91 19.93
C SER A 247 14.07 -4.86 20.64
N THR A 248 12.82 -4.46 20.83
CA THR A 248 11.78 -5.23 21.55
C THR A 248 10.42 -5.20 20.89
N GLU A 249 10.16 -4.23 20.03
CA GLU A 249 8.85 -3.98 19.42
C GLU A 249 8.99 -3.59 17.95
N LEU A 250 7.95 -3.86 17.15
CA LEU A 250 7.85 -3.42 15.77
C LEU A 250 6.49 -2.77 15.50
N ALA A 251 6.45 -1.87 14.55
CA ALA A 251 5.20 -1.38 13.96
C ALA A 251 5.17 -1.75 12.48
N ASP A 252 3.99 -2.09 11.98
CA ASP A 252 3.80 -2.57 10.62
C ASP A 252 2.44 -2.12 10.06
N LYS A 253 2.30 -2.03 8.74
CA LYS A 253 1.03 -1.80 8.02
C LYS A 253 0.23 -0.60 8.53
N PRO A 254 0.76 0.63 8.40
CA PRO A 254 0.04 1.82 8.80
C PRO A 254 -1.16 2.06 7.89
N SER A 255 -2.27 2.52 8.47
CA SER A 255 -3.42 3.02 7.73
C SER A 255 -3.85 4.36 8.34
N MET A 256 -4.25 5.32 7.50
CA MET A 256 -4.50 6.68 7.95
C MET A 256 -5.80 7.25 7.40
N ALA A 257 -6.51 8.01 8.22
CA ALA A 257 -7.70 8.75 7.81
C ALA A 257 -7.64 10.19 8.32
N VAL A 258 -8.16 11.10 7.50
CA VAL A 258 -8.40 12.50 7.85
C VAL A 258 -9.91 12.70 8.02
N ASP A 259 -10.32 13.45 9.04
CA ASP A 259 -11.74 13.82 9.21
C ASP A 259 -12.14 14.84 8.14
N PRO A 260 -13.10 14.50 7.24
CA PRO A 260 -13.54 15.41 6.20
C PRO A 260 -14.17 16.72 6.75
N ALA A 261 -14.71 16.68 7.97
CA ALA A 261 -15.32 17.85 8.61
C ALA A 261 -14.30 18.74 9.33
N ASN A 262 -13.17 18.17 9.73
CA ASN A 262 -12.08 18.90 10.38
C ASN A 262 -10.72 18.31 10.00
N PRO A 263 -10.04 18.84 8.98
CA PRO A 263 -8.77 18.31 8.50
C PRO A 263 -7.61 18.33 9.52
N HIS A 264 -7.78 18.99 10.66
CA HIS A 264 -6.82 18.92 11.75
C HIS A 264 -6.92 17.62 12.56
N HIS A 265 -8.06 16.91 12.45
CA HIS A 265 -8.22 15.61 13.08
C HIS A 265 -7.74 14.51 12.15
N MET A 266 -6.72 13.81 12.58
CA MET A 266 -6.12 12.69 11.86
C MET A 266 -6.02 11.47 12.76
N TYR A 267 -6.18 10.30 12.16
CA TYR A 267 -6.16 9.00 12.84
C TYR A 267 -5.26 8.07 12.06
N LEU A 268 -4.36 7.40 12.76
CA LEU A 268 -3.43 6.47 12.18
C LEU A 268 -3.44 5.19 12.99
N THR A 269 -3.78 4.07 12.35
CA THR A 269 -3.72 2.73 12.92
C THR A 269 -2.50 1.98 12.39
N TYR A 270 -2.03 1.01 13.15
CA TYR A 270 -0.93 0.14 12.76
C TYR A 270 -1.00 -1.18 13.50
N THR A 271 -0.32 -2.18 12.98
CA THR A 271 -0.07 -3.44 13.68
C THR A 271 1.12 -3.25 14.61
N HIS A 272 0.91 -3.37 15.91
CA HIS A 272 1.97 -3.39 16.92
C HIS A 272 2.39 -4.83 17.17
N VAL A 273 3.65 -5.14 16.93
CA VAL A 273 4.25 -6.47 17.17
C VAL A 273 5.15 -6.38 18.39
N SER A 274 4.78 -7.06 19.47
CA SER A 274 5.60 -7.12 20.68
C SER A 274 6.55 -8.32 20.66
N ALA A 275 7.67 -8.25 21.40
CA ALA A 275 8.63 -9.33 21.55
C ALA A 275 8.04 -10.64 22.10
N LEU A 276 6.85 -10.59 22.67
CA LEU A 276 6.11 -11.76 23.16
C LEU A 276 5.35 -12.51 22.04
N ALA A 277 5.65 -12.21 20.77
CA ALA A 277 5.04 -12.82 19.58
C ALA A 277 3.52 -12.62 19.50
N CYS A 278 3.03 -11.49 19.99
CA CYS A 278 1.65 -11.08 19.96
C CYS A 278 1.53 -9.81 19.12
N THR A 279 0.44 -9.68 18.37
CA THR A 279 0.13 -8.47 17.63
C THR A 279 -1.18 -7.87 18.08
N ASN A 280 -1.22 -6.54 18.18
CA ASN A 280 -2.42 -5.76 18.43
C ASN A 280 -2.61 -4.72 17.33
N ILE A 281 -3.84 -4.31 17.13
CA ILE A 281 -4.12 -3.09 16.37
C ILE A 281 -4.15 -1.92 17.35
N GLU A 282 -3.30 -0.94 17.09
CA GLU A 282 -3.23 0.29 17.84
C GLU A 282 -3.55 1.50 16.97
N MET A 283 -3.97 2.58 17.62
CA MET A 283 -4.26 3.84 16.97
C MET A 283 -3.64 5.01 17.72
N VAL A 284 -3.10 5.96 16.98
CA VAL A 284 -2.77 7.30 17.45
C VAL A 284 -3.62 8.33 16.72
N ARG A 285 -3.87 9.47 17.38
CA ARG A 285 -4.67 10.56 16.81
C ARG A 285 -3.94 11.90 16.97
N SER A 286 -4.20 12.79 16.03
CA SER A 286 -3.78 14.18 16.08
C SER A 286 -5.00 15.09 16.00
N SER A 287 -4.92 16.26 16.63
CA SER A 287 -5.92 17.33 16.56
C SER A 287 -5.37 18.64 15.99
N ASP A 288 -4.13 18.64 15.51
CA ASP A 288 -3.40 19.82 15.01
C ASP A 288 -2.83 19.64 13.60
N GLY A 289 -3.41 18.68 12.84
CA GLY A 289 -2.98 18.39 11.47
C GLY A 289 -1.71 17.55 11.39
N GLY A 290 -1.52 16.63 12.34
CA GLY A 290 -0.44 15.66 12.33
C GLY A 290 0.89 16.16 12.91
N LYS A 291 0.92 17.31 13.58
CA LYS A 291 2.14 17.85 14.19
C LYS A 291 2.45 17.18 15.53
N ILE A 292 1.41 16.88 16.31
CA ILE A 292 1.51 16.16 17.57
C ILE A 292 0.53 15.00 17.55
N TRP A 293 0.98 13.84 18.00
CA TRP A 293 0.20 12.61 18.09
C TRP A 293 0.00 12.19 19.54
N SER A 294 -1.15 11.60 19.83
CA SER A 294 -1.45 11.04 21.15
C SER A 294 -0.57 9.83 21.46
N ALA A 295 -0.57 9.41 22.72
CA ALA A 295 -0.13 8.05 23.04
C ALA A 295 -0.98 7.02 22.29
N PRO A 296 -0.43 5.84 21.95
CA PRO A 296 -1.16 4.74 21.36
C PRO A 296 -2.34 4.28 22.20
N ILE A 297 -3.42 3.90 21.53
CA ILE A 297 -4.63 3.34 22.12
C ILE A 297 -4.86 1.98 21.47
N ALA A 298 -4.84 0.90 22.26
CA ALA A 298 -5.14 -0.43 21.77
C ALA A 298 -6.62 -0.54 21.39
N ILE A 299 -6.90 -1.00 20.16
CA ILE A 299 -8.25 -1.25 19.65
C ILE A 299 -8.74 -2.62 20.13
N ASN A 300 -7.83 -3.57 20.23
CA ASN A 300 -8.04 -4.89 20.81
C ASN A 300 -7.00 -5.17 21.89
N SER A 301 -7.21 -6.23 22.67
CA SER A 301 -6.32 -6.59 23.81
C SER A 301 -6.03 -8.09 23.87
N ASP A 302 -5.85 -8.72 22.71
CA ASP A 302 -5.78 -10.17 22.59
C ASP A 302 -4.40 -10.74 22.98
N CYS A 303 -3.41 -9.88 23.19
CA CYS A 303 -2.08 -10.26 23.70
C CYS A 303 -2.07 -10.95 25.07
N ASN A 304 -3.16 -10.93 25.80
CA ASN A 304 -3.33 -11.69 27.05
C ASN A 304 -3.96 -13.07 26.83
N ASN A 305 -4.24 -13.46 25.58
CA ASN A 305 -4.83 -14.75 25.25
C ASN A 305 -3.73 -15.85 25.23
N PRO A 306 -3.92 -16.99 25.92
CA PRO A 306 -3.00 -18.12 25.85
C PRO A 306 -2.93 -18.77 24.46
N ASN A 307 -3.92 -18.54 23.60
CA ASN A 307 -3.85 -18.82 22.17
C ASN A 307 -3.26 -17.59 21.51
N ILE A 308 -2.02 -17.68 21.03
CA ILE A 308 -1.39 -16.59 20.28
C ILE A 308 -2.28 -16.26 19.09
N VAL A 309 -2.76 -15.01 19.04
CA VAL A 309 -3.59 -14.48 17.97
C VAL A 309 -2.80 -13.36 17.30
N MET A 310 -2.76 -13.36 15.98
CA MET A 310 -2.25 -12.24 15.19
C MET A 310 -3.41 -11.39 14.70
N ASP A 311 -3.38 -10.11 15.07
CA ASP A 311 -4.25 -9.08 14.53
C ASP A 311 -3.41 -8.18 13.64
N THR A 312 -3.80 -8.01 12.37
CA THR A 312 -2.99 -7.31 11.37
C THR A 312 -3.84 -6.69 10.27
N GLY A 313 -3.22 -5.92 9.39
CA GLY A 313 -3.84 -5.40 8.17
C GLY A 313 -5.01 -4.46 8.45
N SER A 314 -4.89 -3.58 9.45
CA SER A 314 -5.95 -2.64 9.81
C SER A 314 -6.20 -1.60 8.72
N ASN A 315 -7.48 -1.29 8.49
CA ASN A 315 -7.92 -0.19 7.65
C ASN A 315 -8.81 0.76 8.45
N VAL A 316 -8.49 2.07 8.47
CA VAL A 316 -9.21 3.09 9.25
C VAL A 316 -9.89 4.10 8.34
N ILE A 317 -11.15 4.44 8.66
CA ILE A 317 -11.89 5.51 7.98
C ILE A 317 -12.66 6.38 8.97
N VAL A 318 -12.96 7.62 8.57
CA VAL A 318 -13.82 8.54 9.33
C VAL A 318 -15.15 8.69 8.61
N SER A 319 -16.24 8.46 9.34
CA SER A 319 -17.60 8.59 8.82
C SER A 319 -18.11 10.02 8.91
N PRO A 320 -19.21 10.36 8.18
CA PRO A 320 -19.95 11.58 8.45
C PRO A 320 -20.35 11.67 9.92
N GLY A 321 -20.01 12.79 10.58
CA GLY A 321 -20.23 13.00 12.01
C GLY A 321 -19.09 12.52 12.91
N GLY A 322 -17.90 12.28 12.35
CA GLY A 322 -16.66 12.10 13.10
C GLY A 322 -16.51 10.76 13.83
N LYS A 323 -17.33 9.74 13.48
CA LYS A 323 -17.10 8.39 14.02
C LYS A 323 -15.92 7.74 13.30
N ILE A 324 -15.08 7.05 14.04
CA ILE A 324 -13.92 6.34 13.50
C ILE A 324 -14.26 4.85 13.43
N TYR A 325 -13.97 4.24 12.30
CA TYR A 325 -14.17 2.82 12.02
C TYR A 325 -12.85 2.18 11.67
N VAL A 326 -12.60 1.00 12.23
CA VAL A 326 -11.42 0.20 11.98
C VAL A 326 -11.86 -1.22 11.70
N ALA A 327 -11.41 -1.79 10.60
CA ALA A 327 -11.49 -3.23 10.34
C ALA A 327 -10.08 -3.82 10.31
N TYR A 328 -9.96 -5.08 10.68
CA TYR A 328 -8.70 -5.80 10.68
C TYR A 328 -8.93 -7.31 10.56
N GLU A 329 -7.90 -8.00 10.17
CA GLU A 329 -7.84 -9.46 10.14
C GLU A 329 -7.28 -9.99 11.45
N SER A 330 -7.83 -11.12 11.90
CA SER A 330 -7.38 -11.86 13.09
C SER A 330 -7.28 -13.34 12.78
N PHE A 331 -6.17 -13.98 13.14
CA PHE A 331 -6.00 -15.42 12.97
C PHE A 331 -5.16 -16.03 14.10
N PRO A 332 -5.46 -17.27 14.52
CA PRO A 332 -4.69 -17.94 15.54
C PRO A 332 -3.34 -18.41 14.99
N VAL A 333 -2.29 -18.23 15.79
CA VAL A 333 -0.94 -18.76 15.49
C VAL A 333 -0.69 -19.95 16.43
N PRO A 334 -0.85 -21.19 15.98
CA PRO A 334 -0.59 -22.36 16.82
C PRO A 334 0.89 -22.44 17.17
N PRO A 335 1.25 -22.85 18.40
CA PRO A 335 2.63 -22.89 18.88
C PRO A 335 3.58 -23.76 18.05
N ASN A 336 3.03 -24.70 17.27
CA ASN A 336 3.78 -25.65 16.44
C ASN A 336 3.75 -25.31 14.94
N GLY A 337 3.18 -24.16 14.56
CA GLY A 337 3.13 -23.69 13.16
C GLY A 337 2.30 -24.58 12.22
N ALA A 338 1.49 -25.48 12.74
CA ALA A 338 0.99 -26.63 11.98
C ALA A 338 -0.42 -26.46 11.39
N SER A 339 -1.02 -25.31 11.39
CA SER A 339 -2.30 -25.10 10.66
C SER A 339 -2.71 -23.64 10.73
N PHE A 340 -3.03 -23.07 9.59
CA PHE A 340 -3.81 -21.84 9.53
C PHE A 340 -5.18 -22.15 10.14
N GLY A 341 -5.42 -21.62 11.34
CA GLY A 341 -6.77 -21.58 11.89
C GLY A 341 -7.67 -20.77 10.95
N LYS A 342 -8.95 -20.74 11.27
CA LYS A 342 -9.87 -19.86 10.54
C LYS A 342 -9.41 -18.42 10.74
N THR A 343 -9.21 -17.70 9.65
CA THR A 343 -9.07 -16.26 9.66
C THR A 343 -10.43 -15.64 9.98
N GLU A 344 -10.43 -14.53 10.69
CA GLU A 344 -11.63 -13.81 11.09
C GLU A 344 -11.48 -12.32 10.76
N ILE A 345 -12.55 -11.70 10.28
CA ILE A 345 -12.61 -10.25 10.07
C ILE A 345 -13.32 -9.60 11.25
N TYR A 346 -12.66 -8.63 11.86
CA TYR A 346 -13.18 -7.85 12.97
C TYR A 346 -13.41 -6.39 12.59
N PHE A 347 -14.29 -5.74 13.34
CA PHE A 347 -14.62 -4.33 13.22
C PHE A 347 -14.76 -3.69 14.60
N ALA A 348 -14.14 -2.52 14.76
CA ALA A 348 -14.29 -1.66 15.93
C ALA A 348 -14.69 -0.25 15.52
N ARG A 349 -15.37 0.47 16.40
CA ARG A 349 -15.74 1.86 16.20
C ARG A 349 -15.50 2.71 17.44
N SER A 350 -15.16 3.97 17.20
CA SER A 350 -15.16 5.03 18.20
C SER A 350 -16.22 6.07 17.88
N THR A 351 -16.86 6.62 18.90
CA THR A 351 -17.85 7.71 18.80
C THR A 351 -17.43 8.97 19.56
N ASP A 352 -16.24 8.97 20.14
CA ASP A 352 -15.67 10.01 20.99
C ASP A 352 -14.34 10.58 20.44
N GLY A 353 -14.20 10.56 19.11
CA GLY A 353 -13.01 11.08 18.44
C GLY A 353 -11.77 10.21 18.67
N GLY A 354 -11.94 8.89 18.80
CA GLY A 354 -10.82 7.95 18.98
C GLY A 354 -10.28 7.91 20.40
N ALA A 355 -11.00 8.43 21.40
CA ALA A 355 -10.56 8.32 22.79
C ALA A 355 -10.76 6.91 23.33
N THR A 356 -11.83 6.26 22.91
CA THR A 356 -12.13 4.86 23.22
C THR A 356 -12.76 4.14 22.04
N PHE A 357 -12.66 2.82 22.04
CA PHE A 357 -13.32 1.94 21.07
C PHE A 357 -14.27 0.98 21.79
N ASN A 358 -15.37 0.61 21.12
CA ASN A 358 -16.18 -0.51 21.57
C ASN A 358 -15.37 -1.81 21.46
N LYS A 359 -15.77 -2.85 22.19
CA LYS A 359 -15.24 -4.20 21.97
C LYS A 359 -15.39 -4.58 20.49
N PRO A 360 -14.33 -5.04 19.82
CA PRO A 360 -14.40 -5.46 18.43
C PRO A 360 -15.49 -6.52 18.20
N VAL A 361 -16.15 -6.42 17.06
CA VAL A 361 -17.23 -7.30 16.64
C VAL A 361 -16.76 -8.13 15.47
N LYS A 362 -16.87 -9.44 15.57
CA LYS A 362 -16.57 -10.34 14.44
C LYS A 362 -17.61 -10.14 13.32
N ILE A 363 -17.13 -9.87 12.11
CA ILE A 363 -17.95 -9.67 10.91
C ILE A 363 -18.15 -11.00 10.20
N SER A 364 -17.07 -11.78 10.06
CA SER A 364 -17.10 -13.07 9.36
C SER A 364 -15.96 -13.97 9.82
N ASP A 365 -16.22 -15.27 9.77
CA ASP A 365 -15.15 -16.26 9.59
C ASP A 365 -14.74 -16.20 8.10
N VAL A 366 -13.49 -16.48 7.81
CA VAL A 366 -12.91 -16.50 6.45
C VAL A 366 -12.26 -17.86 6.21
N THR A 367 -12.47 -18.40 5.02
CA THR A 367 -11.68 -19.52 4.52
C THR A 367 -10.56 -18.92 3.66
N PRO A 368 -9.29 -19.00 4.10
CA PRO A 368 -8.18 -18.47 3.31
C PRO A 368 -8.17 -19.05 1.89
N GLY A 369 -7.86 -18.20 0.91
CA GLY A 369 -7.75 -18.63 -0.48
C GLY A 369 -6.57 -19.58 -0.72
N GLY A 370 -6.61 -20.32 -1.83
CA GLY A 370 -5.52 -21.20 -2.25
C GLY A 370 -5.40 -22.47 -1.41
N ASP A 371 -4.17 -22.86 -1.12
CA ASP A 371 -3.84 -24.02 -0.27
C ASP A 371 -3.78 -23.69 1.22
N GLY A 372 -4.19 -22.47 1.56
CA GLY A 372 -4.09 -21.87 2.90
C GLY A 372 -2.82 -21.04 3.10
N VAL A 373 -1.93 -21.00 2.11
CA VAL A 373 -0.70 -20.18 2.10
C VAL A 373 -0.54 -19.47 0.76
N PHE A 374 -0.73 -20.19 -0.35
CA PHE A 374 -0.52 -19.69 -1.69
C PHE A 374 -1.71 -19.98 -2.60
N LEU A 375 -2.02 -19.03 -3.45
CA LEU A 375 -2.81 -19.25 -4.65
C LEU A 375 -1.96 -19.97 -5.70
N ASN A 376 -2.59 -20.49 -6.76
CA ASN A 376 -1.88 -21.11 -7.87
C ASN A 376 -0.74 -20.23 -8.41
N GLY A 377 0.38 -20.88 -8.81
CA GLY A 377 1.57 -20.19 -9.34
C GLY A 377 2.45 -19.57 -8.26
N PRO A 378 2.59 -20.18 -7.09
CA PRO A 378 2.98 -19.77 -5.75
C PRO A 378 2.83 -18.24 -5.50
N LEU A 379 1.61 -17.74 -5.67
CA LEU A 379 1.26 -16.36 -5.41
C LEU A 379 0.74 -16.21 -3.98
N GLN A 380 1.42 -15.42 -3.18
CA GLN A 380 0.95 -15.08 -1.83
C GLN A 380 -0.12 -13.98 -1.93
N ALA A 381 -1.24 -14.16 -1.25
CA ALA A 381 -2.27 -13.15 -1.06
C ALA A 381 -2.72 -13.16 0.41
N ASN A 382 -3.13 -12.01 0.92
CA ASN A 382 -3.65 -11.83 2.26
C ASN A 382 -5.18 -11.69 2.24
N ASP A 383 -5.80 -11.77 3.42
CA ASP A 383 -7.24 -11.63 3.60
C ASP A 383 -7.63 -10.25 4.21
N TYR A 384 -6.76 -9.23 4.09
CA TYR A 384 -6.96 -7.93 4.74
C TYR A 384 -8.27 -7.27 4.31
N PRO A 385 -9.09 -6.84 5.29
CA PRO A 385 -10.32 -6.14 5.00
C PRO A 385 -10.06 -4.70 4.57
N GLN A 386 -10.89 -4.21 3.65
CA GLN A 386 -10.91 -2.81 3.25
C GLN A 386 -12.27 -2.19 3.56
N LEU A 387 -12.27 -0.93 4.00
CA LEU A 387 -13.43 -0.18 4.45
C LEU A 387 -13.80 0.93 3.48
N ALA A 388 -15.10 1.14 3.30
CA ALA A 388 -15.64 2.37 2.72
C ALA A 388 -16.87 2.83 3.49
N VAL A 389 -17.13 4.14 3.47
CA VAL A 389 -18.33 4.73 4.07
C VAL A 389 -18.97 5.72 3.11
N ASP A 390 -20.28 5.64 3.00
CA ASP A 390 -21.05 6.62 2.24
C ASP A 390 -21.06 7.97 2.98
N ARG A 391 -20.35 8.95 2.40
CA ARG A 391 -20.24 10.32 2.94
C ARG A 391 -21.21 11.30 2.28
N THR A 392 -22.00 10.84 1.31
CA THR A 392 -22.97 11.68 0.59
C THR A 392 -24.05 12.25 1.50
N ASN A 393 -24.85 13.17 0.98
CA ASN A 393 -26.04 13.68 1.66
C ASN A 393 -27.32 12.90 1.28
N ARG A 394 -27.17 11.71 0.68
CA ARG A 394 -28.29 10.85 0.27
C ARG A 394 -28.81 10.02 1.46
N SER A 395 -29.89 9.28 1.25
CA SER A 395 -30.51 8.42 2.29
C SER A 395 -29.62 7.28 2.76
N SER A 396 -28.58 6.94 1.99
CA SER A 396 -27.56 5.94 2.31
C SER A 396 -26.40 6.48 3.16
N ARG A 397 -26.39 7.78 3.48
CA ARG A 397 -25.35 8.42 4.29
C ARG A 397 -25.01 7.63 5.55
N GLY A 398 -23.73 7.36 5.76
CA GLY A 398 -23.23 6.63 6.92
C GLY A 398 -23.34 5.10 6.78
N THR A 399 -23.76 4.59 5.63
CA THR A 399 -23.65 3.16 5.32
C THR A 399 -22.15 2.81 5.24
N VAL A 400 -21.76 1.75 5.96
CA VAL A 400 -20.39 1.25 6.01
C VAL A 400 -20.33 -0.05 5.22
N TYR A 401 -19.30 -0.19 4.42
CA TYR A 401 -19.00 -1.41 3.67
C TYR A 401 -17.63 -1.94 4.09
N ILE A 402 -17.51 -3.27 4.14
CA ILE A 402 -16.27 -4.00 4.38
C ILE A 402 -16.15 -5.05 3.29
N THR A 403 -14.98 -5.16 2.64
CA THR A 403 -14.68 -6.20 1.65
C THR A 403 -13.46 -7.00 2.05
N TRP A 404 -13.42 -8.29 1.71
CA TRP A 404 -12.31 -9.21 1.94
C TRP A 404 -12.35 -10.36 0.93
N PRO A 405 -11.25 -11.07 0.64
CA PRO A 405 -11.28 -12.32 -0.12
C PRO A 405 -11.69 -13.50 0.76
N ASP A 406 -12.35 -14.51 0.18
CA ASP A 406 -12.85 -15.66 0.93
C ASP A 406 -13.08 -16.89 0.03
N GLY A 407 -12.46 -17.98 0.36
CA GLY A 407 -12.54 -19.24 -0.42
C GLY A 407 -13.72 -20.15 -0.09
N ARG A 408 -14.63 -19.76 0.81
CA ARG A 408 -15.71 -20.63 1.33
C ARG A 408 -16.67 -21.19 0.29
N ASN A 409 -16.80 -20.55 -0.87
CA ASN A 409 -17.74 -20.95 -1.91
C ASN A 409 -17.26 -22.16 -2.73
N HIS A 410 -15.94 -22.36 -2.83
CA HIS A 410 -15.34 -23.30 -3.76
C HIS A 410 -14.13 -24.02 -3.16
N VAL A 411 -14.36 -24.92 -2.21
CA VAL A 411 -13.31 -25.77 -1.63
C VAL A 411 -13.29 -27.11 -2.32
N VAL A 412 -12.12 -27.51 -2.83
CA VAL A 412 -11.92 -28.79 -3.50
C VAL A 412 -10.78 -29.57 -2.85
N PRO A 413 -10.79 -30.91 -2.86
CA PRO A 413 -9.65 -31.69 -2.40
C PRO A 413 -8.40 -31.41 -3.22
N ASP A 414 -7.27 -31.18 -2.55
CA ASP A 414 -5.95 -31.09 -3.17
C ASP A 414 -4.93 -31.83 -2.31
N ARG A 415 -4.36 -32.92 -2.86
CA ARG A 415 -3.40 -33.77 -2.15
C ARG A 415 -2.02 -33.12 -1.99
N ASN A 416 -1.75 -32.04 -2.73
CA ASN A 416 -0.49 -31.32 -2.68
C ASN A 416 -0.55 -30.16 -1.68
N ALA A 417 -1.77 -29.71 -1.32
CA ALA A 417 -1.97 -28.65 -0.35
C ALA A 417 -1.68 -29.14 1.07
N PRO A 418 -0.99 -28.36 1.92
CA PRO A 418 -0.78 -28.68 3.33
C PRO A 418 -2.08 -28.92 4.11
N SER A 419 -3.15 -28.21 3.74
CA SER A 419 -4.50 -28.37 4.30
C SER A 419 -5.26 -29.59 3.73
N GLY A 420 -4.77 -30.23 2.67
CA GLY A 420 -5.46 -31.26 1.91
C GLY A 420 -6.56 -30.72 1.00
N THR A 421 -6.70 -29.40 0.90
CA THR A 421 -7.74 -28.71 0.11
C THR A 421 -7.19 -27.47 -0.57
N TYR A 422 -7.80 -27.08 -1.69
CA TYR A 422 -7.63 -25.78 -2.34
C TYR A 422 -8.95 -25.02 -2.30
N ALA A 423 -8.92 -23.78 -1.85
CA ALA A 423 -10.09 -22.92 -1.78
C ALA A 423 -9.98 -21.80 -2.82
N TYR A 424 -10.84 -21.79 -3.82
CA TYR A 424 -10.89 -20.72 -4.81
C TYR A 424 -11.51 -19.48 -4.17
N ALA A 425 -10.74 -18.40 -4.08
CA ALA A 425 -11.18 -17.19 -3.44
C ALA A 425 -12.15 -16.39 -4.30
N ASP A 426 -13.24 -15.94 -3.69
CA ASP A 426 -14.16 -14.91 -4.20
C ASP A 426 -14.01 -13.65 -3.33
N VAL A 427 -14.43 -12.50 -3.85
CA VAL A 427 -14.45 -11.24 -3.09
C VAL A 427 -15.82 -11.03 -2.44
N PHE A 428 -15.84 -10.95 -1.13
CA PHE A 428 -17.04 -10.78 -0.31
C PHE A 428 -17.22 -9.34 0.15
N VAL A 429 -18.47 -8.98 0.43
CA VAL A 429 -18.84 -7.69 1.02
C VAL A 429 -19.81 -7.87 2.18
N ALA A 430 -19.59 -7.13 3.25
CA ALA A 430 -20.56 -6.89 4.32
C ALA A 430 -20.97 -5.42 4.35
N LYS A 431 -22.19 -5.15 4.82
CA LYS A 431 -22.77 -3.83 4.90
C LYS A 431 -23.42 -3.56 6.25
N SER A 432 -23.22 -2.34 6.77
CA SER A 432 -23.96 -1.79 7.89
C SER A 432 -24.73 -0.55 7.45
N THR A 433 -26.02 -0.47 7.74
CA THR A 433 -26.86 0.72 7.51
C THR A 433 -27.16 1.49 8.79
N ASN A 434 -26.53 1.15 9.90
CA ASN A 434 -26.71 1.75 11.21
C ASN A 434 -25.41 2.24 11.84
N PHE A 435 -24.54 2.83 11.02
CA PHE A 435 -23.27 3.41 11.46
C PHE A 435 -22.33 2.39 12.15
N GLY A 436 -22.23 1.18 11.61
CA GLY A 436 -21.35 0.14 12.14
C GLY A 436 -21.86 -0.53 13.42
N ALA A 437 -23.14 -0.37 13.80
CA ALA A 437 -23.69 -1.03 14.97
C ALA A 437 -23.93 -2.53 14.73
N SER A 438 -24.28 -2.91 13.51
CA SER A 438 -24.37 -4.31 13.08
C SER A 438 -24.12 -4.42 11.58
N PHE A 439 -23.70 -5.60 11.14
CA PHE A 439 -23.39 -5.87 9.75
C PHE A 439 -24.21 -7.04 9.21
N LYS A 440 -24.46 -6.99 7.91
CA LYS A 440 -24.99 -8.11 7.13
C LYS A 440 -23.99 -8.45 6.03
N VAL A 441 -23.53 -9.69 6.01
CA VAL A 441 -22.74 -10.22 4.88
C VAL A 441 -23.66 -10.36 3.67
N LEU A 442 -23.29 -9.73 2.56
CA LEU A 442 -24.07 -9.74 1.32
C LEU A 442 -23.70 -10.93 0.43
N GLY A 443 -22.51 -11.51 0.61
CA GLY A 443 -21.93 -12.57 -0.22
C GLY A 443 -20.89 -12.05 -1.18
N ALA A 444 -20.51 -12.87 -2.16
CA ALA A 444 -19.54 -12.52 -3.18
C ALA A 444 -20.12 -11.47 -4.15
N VAL A 445 -19.29 -10.48 -4.53
CA VAL A 445 -19.73 -9.38 -5.44
C VAL A 445 -19.88 -9.85 -6.88
N SER A 446 -19.00 -10.75 -7.31
CA SER A 446 -18.99 -11.32 -8.66
C SER A 446 -18.46 -12.74 -8.61
N PRO A 447 -19.27 -13.71 -8.10
CA PRO A 447 -18.81 -15.10 -7.99
C PRO A 447 -18.44 -15.62 -9.38
N THR A 448 -17.21 -16.14 -9.48
CA THR A 448 -16.75 -16.71 -10.76
C THR A 448 -17.58 -17.93 -11.13
N PRO A 449 -18.02 -18.04 -12.41
CA PRO A 449 -18.76 -19.21 -12.84
C PRO A 449 -17.92 -20.48 -12.63
N LYS A 450 -18.54 -21.53 -12.10
CA LYS A 450 -17.93 -22.85 -12.06
C LYS A 450 -17.82 -23.37 -13.49
N ASP A 451 -16.66 -23.88 -13.86
CA ASP A 451 -16.54 -24.64 -15.08
C ASP A 451 -17.29 -25.99 -14.96
N PHE A 452 -17.30 -26.78 -16.04
CA PHE A 452 -17.99 -28.08 -16.04
C PHE A 452 -17.40 -29.11 -15.04
N LEU A 453 -16.22 -28.84 -14.50
CA LEU A 453 -15.59 -29.62 -13.43
C LEU A 453 -15.93 -29.08 -12.03
N GLY A 454 -16.70 -27.99 -11.94
CA GLY A 454 -17.04 -27.33 -10.69
C GLY A 454 -15.90 -26.48 -10.10
N VAL A 455 -14.90 -26.15 -10.92
CA VAL A 455 -13.70 -25.40 -10.50
C VAL A 455 -13.95 -23.90 -10.65
N GLY A 456 -13.68 -23.15 -9.59
CA GLY A 456 -13.71 -21.69 -9.57
C GLY A 456 -12.46 -21.05 -10.16
N ARG A 457 -12.37 -19.74 -10.03
CA ARG A 457 -11.18 -18.94 -10.34
C ARG A 457 -10.94 -17.98 -9.20
N ASP A 458 -9.68 -17.70 -8.88
CA ASP A 458 -9.34 -16.84 -7.75
C ASP A 458 -9.62 -15.37 -8.03
N GLN A 459 -10.22 -14.72 -7.05
CA GLN A 459 -10.34 -13.26 -6.91
C GLN A 459 -9.71 -12.86 -5.59
N PHE A 460 -8.83 -11.87 -5.59
CA PHE A 460 -8.04 -11.53 -4.40
C PHE A 460 -7.61 -10.07 -4.38
N LEU A 461 -7.09 -9.61 -3.24
CA LEU A 461 -6.66 -8.24 -2.96
C LEU A 461 -7.74 -7.21 -3.32
N PRO A 462 -8.92 -7.30 -2.70
CA PRO A 462 -10.00 -6.36 -2.95
C PRO A 462 -9.72 -5.01 -2.31
N THR A 463 -10.21 -3.96 -2.95
CA THR A 463 -10.30 -2.62 -2.41
C THR A 463 -11.66 -2.02 -2.71
N ILE A 464 -12.14 -1.07 -1.89
CA ILE A 464 -13.50 -0.57 -1.94
C ILE A 464 -13.56 0.95 -1.77
N ALA A 465 -14.44 1.60 -2.54
CA ALA A 465 -14.76 3.02 -2.39
C ALA A 465 -16.25 3.28 -2.60
N VAL A 466 -16.72 4.42 -2.10
CA VAL A 466 -18.07 4.95 -2.37
C VAL A 466 -17.91 6.35 -2.93
N ASP A 467 -18.54 6.64 -4.06
CA ASP A 467 -18.46 7.91 -4.74
C ASP A 467 -19.57 8.92 -4.31
N ASN A 468 -19.61 10.06 -4.97
CA ASN A 468 -20.57 11.14 -4.70
C ASN A 468 -22.01 10.77 -5.11
N ASP A 469 -22.20 9.80 -5.96
CA ASP A 469 -23.51 9.26 -6.33
C ASP A 469 -24.01 8.14 -5.41
N SER A 470 -23.25 7.81 -4.36
CA SER A 470 -23.46 6.65 -3.48
C SER A 470 -23.32 5.31 -4.23
N GLU A 471 -22.64 5.32 -5.37
CA GLU A 471 -22.21 4.10 -6.01
C GLU A 471 -21.07 3.48 -5.21
N VAL A 472 -21.05 2.16 -5.16
CA VAL A 472 -20.02 1.40 -4.46
C VAL A 472 -19.21 0.64 -5.50
N ALA A 473 -17.91 0.87 -5.55
CA ALA A 473 -16.99 0.08 -6.37
C ALA A 473 -16.13 -0.82 -5.49
N VAL A 474 -15.99 -2.08 -5.90
CA VAL A 474 -15.05 -3.06 -5.34
C VAL A 474 -14.16 -3.53 -6.47
N CYS A 475 -12.85 -3.27 -6.37
CA CYS A 475 -11.88 -3.66 -7.38
C CYS A 475 -10.95 -4.75 -6.84
N TYR A 476 -10.56 -5.70 -7.66
CA TYR A 476 -9.79 -6.87 -7.27
C TYR A 476 -9.03 -7.46 -8.46
N TYR A 477 -8.00 -8.26 -8.21
CA TYR A 477 -7.42 -9.13 -9.22
C TYR A 477 -8.31 -10.34 -9.44
N ASP A 478 -8.42 -10.77 -10.71
CA ASP A 478 -9.34 -11.81 -11.12
C ASP A 478 -8.70 -12.71 -12.16
N ARG A 479 -8.86 -13.99 -11.99
CA ARG A 479 -8.35 -15.05 -12.89
C ARG A 479 -9.41 -15.65 -13.80
N ARG A 480 -10.61 -15.05 -13.87
CA ARG A 480 -11.76 -15.58 -14.65
C ARG A 480 -11.45 -15.80 -16.13
N ASN A 481 -10.56 -15.02 -16.71
CA ASN A 481 -10.15 -15.09 -18.11
C ASN A 481 -9.07 -16.16 -18.37
N ASP A 482 -8.51 -16.77 -17.32
CA ASP A 482 -7.50 -17.82 -17.44
C ASP A 482 -7.98 -19.17 -16.91
N ARG A 483 -8.13 -20.16 -17.81
CA ARG A 483 -8.54 -21.52 -17.43
C ARG A 483 -7.55 -22.25 -16.53
N ALA A 484 -6.27 -21.86 -16.58
CA ALA A 484 -5.22 -22.42 -15.72
C ALA A 484 -5.21 -21.80 -14.32
N ASN A 485 -6.01 -20.76 -14.08
CA ASN A 485 -6.05 -20.01 -12.81
C ASN A 485 -4.68 -19.47 -12.39
N LEU A 486 -3.93 -18.90 -13.33
CA LEU A 486 -2.58 -18.36 -13.14
C LEU A 486 -2.49 -16.88 -13.50
N ARG A 487 -2.99 -16.50 -14.70
CA ARG A 487 -2.94 -15.13 -15.20
C ARG A 487 -4.01 -14.29 -14.54
N VAL A 488 -3.73 -13.00 -14.40
CA VAL A 488 -4.62 -12.05 -13.72
C VAL A 488 -4.97 -10.87 -14.60
N ASP A 489 -6.18 -10.38 -14.41
CA ASP A 489 -6.70 -9.10 -14.89
C ASP A 489 -7.19 -8.28 -13.70
N ARG A 490 -7.47 -7.01 -13.89
CA ARG A 490 -8.08 -6.15 -12.86
C ARG A 490 -9.54 -5.89 -13.22
N PHE A 491 -10.45 -6.26 -12.32
CA PHE A 491 -11.88 -6.03 -12.42
C PHE A 491 -12.36 -5.10 -11.31
N CYS A 492 -13.42 -4.35 -11.60
CA CYS A 492 -14.20 -3.64 -10.60
C CYS A 492 -15.68 -4.02 -10.74
N SER A 493 -16.31 -4.39 -9.64
CA SER A 493 -17.76 -4.58 -9.54
C SER A 493 -18.38 -3.33 -8.96
N ILE A 494 -19.31 -2.71 -9.69
CA ILE A 494 -19.95 -1.45 -9.33
C ILE A 494 -21.43 -1.68 -9.00
N SER A 495 -21.89 -1.09 -7.92
CA SER A 495 -23.28 -1.16 -7.46
C SER A 495 -23.87 0.23 -7.22
N GLY A 496 -24.86 0.63 -8.03
CA GLY A 496 -25.69 1.84 -7.83
C GLY A 496 -26.86 1.63 -6.87
N ASN A 497 -26.98 0.47 -6.22
CA ASN A 497 -28.12 0.14 -5.34
C ASN A 497 -27.70 -0.43 -3.99
N GLN A 498 -26.57 0.06 -3.47
CA GLN A 498 -26.04 -0.28 -2.14
C GLN A 498 -25.69 -1.77 -1.98
N GLY A 499 -25.09 -2.38 -2.99
CA GLY A 499 -24.62 -3.78 -2.95
C GLY A 499 -25.72 -4.82 -3.15
N LYS A 500 -26.92 -4.45 -3.65
CA LYS A 500 -27.96 -5.43 -3.96
C LYS A 500 -27.69 -6.17 -5.28
N THR A 501 -27.16 -5.47 -6.27
CA THR A 501 -26.68 -6.02 -7.53
C THR A 501 -25.40 -5.35 -7.95
N TRP A 502 -24.58 -6.05 -8.69
CA TRP A 502 -23.27 -5.62 -9.15
C TRP A 502 -23.14 -5.73 -10.66
N LYS A 503 -22.39 -4.82 -11.25
CA LYS A 503 -22.03 -4.84 -12.66
C LYS A 503 -20.51 -4.85 -12.75
N ASP A 504 -19.97 -5.87 -13.40
CA ASP A 504 -18.53 -6.01 -13.57
C ASP A 504 -18.03 -5.15 -14.72
N GLN A 505 -16.87 -4.57 -14.51
CA GLN A 505 -16.09 -3.85 -15.51
C GLN A 505 -14.64 -4.30 -15.42
N GLU A 506 -14.09 -4.76 -16.53
CA GLU A 506 -12.65 -4.99 -16.65
C GLU A 506 -11.94 -3.64 -16.81
N VAL A 507 -11.02 -3.34 -15.91
CA VAL A 507 -10.29 -2.06 -15.86
C VAL A 507 -8.82 -2.20 -16.26
N SER A 508 -8.38 -3.44 -16.53
CA SER A 508 -7.08 -3.75 -17.12
C SER A 508 -7.24 -4.87 -18.13
N VAL A 509 -6.79 -4.66 -19.34
CA VAL A 509 -6.84 -5.63 -20.44
C VAL A 509 -5.49 -6.34 -20.68
N LEU A 510 -4.59 -6.33 -19.70
CA LEU A 510 -3.21 -6.79 -19.91
C LEU A 510 -3.03 -8.29 -19.71
N ASN A 511 -3.96 -8.98 -19.03
CA ASN A 511 -3.94 -10.42 -18.73
C ASN A 511 -2.50 -10.96 -18.53
N TRP A 512 -1.84 -10.52 -17.46
CA TRP A 512 -0.44 -10.83 -17.21
C TRP A 512 -0.28 -12.03 -16.26
N LEU A 513 0.86 -12.71 -16.35
CA LEU A 513 1.20 -13.80 -15.47
C LEU A 513 2.05 -13.29 -14.31
N PRO A 514 1.57 -13.33 -13.06
CA PRO A 514 2.41 -13.06 -11.91
C PRO A 514 3.60 -14.02 -11.90
N THR A 515 4.80 -13.47 -11.87
CA THR A 515 6.00 -14.29 -11.69
C THR A 515 6.47 -14.15 -10.24
N PRO A 516 7.02 -15.23 -9.64
CA PRO A 516 7.64 -15.12 -8.33
C PRO A 516 8.60 -13.94 -8.32
N ASN A 517 8.48 -13.10 -7.31
CA ASN A 517 9.25 -11.87 -7.20
C ASN A 517 10.76 -12.17 -7.34
N LYS A 518 11.37 -11.60 -8.37
CA LYS A 518 12.81 -11.68 -8.62
C LYS A 518 13.58 -10.54 -7.98
N ASP A 519 12.88 -9.75 -7.17
CA ASP A 519 13.48 -8.64 -6.44
C ASP A 519 14.73 -9.13 -5.68
N PRO A 520 15.90 -8.55 -5.96
CA PRO A 520 17.14 -8.90 -5.27
C PRO A 520 17.03 -8.74 -3.74
N LEU A 521 16.12 -7.88 -3.26
CA LEU A 521 15.87 -7.73 -1.83
C LEU A 521 15.05 -8.88 -1.28
N SER A 522 14.15 -9.48 -2.06
CA SER A 522 13.30 -10.58 -1.58
C SER A 522 14.02 -11.93 -1.45
N GLY A 523 15.26 -12.04 -1.91
CA GLY A 523 16.02 -13.29 -1.86
C GLY A 523 15.41 -14.45 -2.66
N GLY A 524 14.46 -14.14 -3.54
CA GLY A 524 13.72 -15.04 -4.42
C GLY A 524 12.61 -15.79 -3.70
N ALA A 525 11.39 -15.62 -4.12
CA ALA A 525 10.26 -16.53 -3.92
C ALA A 525 9.10 -16.10 -2.98
N THR A 526 8.87 -14.86 -2.72
CA THR A 526 7.50 -14.48 -2.36
C THR A 526 6.79 -14.02 -3.63
N GLY A 527 5.84 -14.81 -4.12
CA GLY A 527 5.03 -14.44 -5.28
C GLY A 527 4.01 -13.36 -4.94
N GLU A 528 4.44 -12.29 -4.30
CA GLU A 528 3.57 -11.21 -3.86
C GLU A 528 3.41 -10.17 -4.96
N ILE A 529 2.16 -9.84 -5.32
CA ILE A 529 1.86 -8.75 -6.24
C ILE A 529 1.77 -7.44 -5.46
N SER A 530 1.06 -7.48 -4.32
CA SER A 530 0.73 -6.33 -3.49
C SER A 530 0.21 -6.82 -2.15
N GLU A 531 0.27 -6.01 -1.11
CA GLU A 531 -0.42 -6.27 0.14
C GLU A 531 -1.83 -5.66 0.14
N TYR A 532 -1.98 -4.52 -0.51
CA TYR A 532 -3.24 -3.82 -0.77
C TYR A 532 -3.06 -2.89 -1.98
N ASP A 533 -4.16 -2.46 -2.59
CA ASP A 533 -4.17 -1.54 -3.71
C ASP A 533 -5.02 -0.29 -3.41
N GLY A 534 -4.68 0.81 -4.10
CA GLY A 534 -5.40 2.07 -3.96
C GLY A 534 -6.70 2.08 -4.76
N LEU A 535 -7.82 2.38 -4.11
CA LEU A 535 -9.07 2.78 -4.74
C LEU A 535 -9.65 3.94 -3.96
N THR A 536 -9.96 5.02 -4.64
CA THR A 536 -10.53 6.22 -4.04
C THR A 536 -11.62 6.81 -4.93
N SER A 537 -12.57 7.47 -4.31
CA SER A 537 -13.42 8.48 -4.94
C SER A 537 -12.87 9.87 -4.64
N GLU A 538 -13.39 10.90 -5.31
CA GLU A 538 -13.00 12.27 -5.01
C GLU A 538 -13.34 12.63 -3.55
N PHE A 539 -12.32 12.96 -2.75
CA PHE A 539 -12.45 13.10 -1.30
C PHE A 539 -13.40 14.23 -0.87
N LEU A 540 -13.45 15.32 -1.63
CA LEU A 540 -14.28 16.48 -1.34
C LEU A 540 -15.73 16.30 -1.81
N MET A 541 -16.04 15.17 -2.44
CA MET A 541 -17.36 14.82 -2.98
C MET A 541 -17.87 15.83 -4.02
N HIS A 542 -16.97 16.40 -4.82
CA HIS A 542 -17.30 17.34 -5.90
C HIS A 542 -17.27 16.71 -7.30
N GLY A 543 -16.77 15.47 -7.42
CA GLY A 543 -16.67 14.70 -8.64
C GLY A 543 -17.21 13.29 -8.47
N ASP A 544 -17.72 12.72 -9.55
CA ASP A 544 -18.24 11.35 -9.59
C ASP A 544 -17.20 10.37 -10.10
N GLY A 545 -17.42 9.07 -9.82
CA GLY A 545 -16.58 7.97 -10.26
C GLY A 545 -15.42 7.67 -9.33
N PHE A 546 -14.56 6.81 -9.82
CA PHE A 546 -13.50 6.19 -9.04
C PHE A 546 -12.14 6.35 -9.72
N PHE A 547 -11.10 6.34 -8.90
CA PHE A 547 -9.71 6.28 -9.32
C PHE A 547 -9.04 5.09 -8.62
N GLY A 548 -8.56 4.11 -9.41
CA GLY A 548 -7.86 2.93 -8.93
C GLY A 548 -6.40 2.94 -9.34
N ALA A 549 -5.49 2.74 -8.38
CA ALA A 549 -4.07 2.48 -8.61
C ALA A 549 -3.77 1.03 -8.27
N PHE A 550 -3.09 0.31 -9.15
CA PHE A 550 -2.83 -1.12 -9.00
C PHE A 550 -1.54 -1.54 -9.71
N VAL A 551 -1.11 -2.75 -9.44
CA VAL A 551 0.14 -3.32 -9.95
C VAL A 551 -0.11 -4.14 -11.20
N ILE A 552 0.79 -4.01 -12.16
CA ILE A 552 0.93 -4.93 -13.29
C ILE A 552 2.37 -5.38 -13.41
N GLU A 553 2.59 -6.57 -13.97
CA GLU A 553 3.93 -7.05 -14.24
C GLU A 553 4.22 -7.06 -15.73
N LEU A 554 5.27 -6.36 -16.13
CA LEU A 554 5.78 -6.37 -17.49
C LEU A 554 7.28 -6.65 -17.49
N SER A 555 7.68 -7.62 -18.33
CA SER A 555 9.09 -7.99 -18.51
C SER A 555 9.79 -8.42 -17.22
N GLY A 556 9.05 -8.96 -16.25
CA GLY A 556 9.57 -9.44 -14.97
C GLY A 556 9.75 -8.34 -13.91
N ASN A 557 9.18 -7.15 -14.11
CA ASN A 557 9.15 -6.06 -13.15
C ASN A 557 7.70 -5.71 -12.79
N GLN A 558 7.44 -5.46 -11.52
CA GLN A 558 6.16 -4.92 -11.05
C GLN A 558 6.17 -3.41 -11.19
N ASN A 559 5.10 -2.85 -11.73
CA ASN A 559 4.96 -1.42 -12.01
C ASN A 559 3.55 -0.96 -11.66
N VAL A 560 3.42 0.31 -11.30
CA VAL A 560 2.15 0.91 -10.92
C VAL A 560 1.47 1.57 -12.10
N VAL A 561 0.22 1.20 -12.32
CA VAL A 561 -0.69 1.85 -13.27
C VAL A 561 -1.95 2.31 -12.54
N ALA A 562 -2.68 3.19 -13.18
CA ALA A 562 -3.95 3.67 -12.65
C ALA A 562 -5.02 3.74 -13.74
N THR A 563 -6.27 3.69 -13.31
CA THR A 563 -7.43 3.93 -14.18
C THR A 563 -8.45 4.78 -13.46
N LYS A 564 -9.17 5.58 -14.24
CA LYS A 564 -10.33 6.35 -13.78
C LYS A 564 -11.57 5.83 -14.51
N PHE A 565 -12.66 5.60 -13.80
CA PHE A 565 -13.89 5.01 -14.33
C PHE A 565 -15.14 5.46 -13.57
#